data_9a7b05da8ba0675f4fcd3cf67db3f24d
#
_entry.id   9a7b05da8ba0675f4fcd3cf67db3f24d
#
_cell.length_a   1.000
_cell.length_b   1.000
_cell.length_c   1.000
_cell.angle_alpha   90.00
_cell.angle_beta   90.00
_cell.angle_gamma   90.00
#
_symmetry.space_group_name_H-M   'P 1'
#
loop_
_entity.id
_entity.type
_entity.pdbx_description
1 polymer ?
#
loop_
_entity_poly.entity_id
_entity_poly.type
_entity_poly.pdbx_seq_one_letter_code
_entity_poly.pdbx_strand_id
1 'polypeptide(L)'
;MNLEIQSLRRAEAATLRLRGLYESYGYRKYRMGRFEEYSLYAANKSFLLGENVPTFTDLDGRLMALKPDVTLSIAKNTKADKNTCEKVYYLESVYRESKESHTYKEISQMGLECMGGVDDCVIAEVLALALKSLADFETDYVLKISNMDFVVGLMEELPVNADQKDIILGLIRTKTAADWKNCARIWHCRRAIQRN
;
A
#
# COMPACT_ATOMS: atom_id res chain seq x y z
N MET A 1 -28.88 18.94 16.62
CA MET A 1 -27.85 19.92 16.19
C MET A 1 -27.41 19.45 14.79
N ASN A 2 -27.96 20.01 13.73
CA ASN A 2 -27.54 19.71 12.35
C ASN A 2 -26.25 20.48 12.11
N LEU A 3 -25.11 19.80 12.09
CA LEU A 3 -23.87 20.35 11.59
C LEU A 3 -24.06 20.61 10.09
N GLU A 4 -24.09 21.87 9.69
CA GLU A 4 -24.09 22.25 8.29
C GLU A 4 -22.72 21.86 7.69
N ILE A 5 -22.67 20.77 6.95
CA ILE A 5 -21.46 20.27 6.26
C ILE A 5 -20.83 21.38 5.39
N GLN A 6 -21.62 22.35 4.96
CA GLN A 6 -21.18 23.50 4.16
C GLN A 6 -20.20 24.44 4.88
N SER A 7 -20.17 24.44 6.23
CA SER A 7 -19.23 25.24 7.02
C SER A 7 -17.88 24.58 7.28
N LEU A 8 -17.74 23.30 6.91
CA LEU A 8 -16.53 22.53 7.13
C LEU A 8 -15.48 22.79 6.04
N ARG A 9 -14.19 22.71 6.43
CA ARG A 9 -13.12 22.68 5.44
C ARG A 9 -13.30 21.49 4.51
N ARG A 10 -12.89 21.63 3.23
CA ARG A 10 -13.03 20.56 2.21
C ARG A 10 -12.54 19.21 2.70
N ALA A 11 -11.38 19.15 3.38
CA ALA A 11 -10.82 17.92 3.93
C ALA A 11 -11.66 17.31 5.06
N GLU A 12 -12.25 18.12 5.93
CA GLU A 12 -13.11 17.65 7.02
C GLU A 12 -14.42 17.09 6.48
N ALA A 13 -15.03 17.79 5.53
CA ALA A 13 -16.25 17.32 4.86
C ALA A 13 -16.02 16.00 4.13
N ALA A 14 -14.92 15.87 3.39
CA ALA A 14 -14.51 14.65 2.72
C ALA A 14 -14.29 13.50 3.71
N THR A 15 -13.61 13.75 4.81
CA THR A 15 -13.40 12.74 5.88
C THR A 15 -14.71 12.21 6.44
N LEU A 16 -15.69 13.09 6.68
CA LEU A 16 -16.99 12.68 7.19
C LEU A 16 -17.78 11.85 6.17
N ARG A 17 -17.73 12.22 4.88
CA ARG A 17 -18.40 11.46 3.82
C ARG A 17 -17.77 10.08 3.64
N LEU A 18 -16.45 9.99 3.57
CA LEU A 18 -15.73 8.71 3.46
C LEU A 18 -15.97 7.83 4.68
N ARG A 19 -16.01 8.41 5.87
CA ARG A 19 -16.37 7.68 7.08
C ARG A 19 -17.77 7.05 6.94
N GLY A 20 -18.77 7.84 6.57
CA GLY A 20 -20.14 7.34 6.37
C GLY A 20 -20.20 6.25 5.31
N LEU A 21 -19.45 6.42 4.20
CA LEU A 21 -19.33 5.42 3.14
C LEU A 21 -18.76 4.10 3.70
N TYR A 22 -17.63 4.11 4.40
CA TYR A 22 -16.98 2.90 4.91
C TYR A 22 -17.83 2.21 5.98
N GLU A 23 -18.41 2.99 6.91
CA GLU A 23 -19.30 2.44 7.95
C GLU A 23 -20.56 1.79 7.34
N SER A 24 -21.09 2.31 6.22
CA SER A 24 -22.24 1.70 5.52
C SER A 24 -21.93 0.33 4.89
N TYR A 25 -20.64 0.02 4.67
CA TYR A 25 -20.15 -1.28 4.20
C TYR A 25 -19.66 -2.19 5.34
N GLY A 26 -19.90 -1.80 6.60
CA GLY A 26 -19.57 -2.60 7.77
C GLY A 26 -18.14 -2.45 8.28
N TYR A 27 -17.37 -1.47 7.75
CA TYR A 27 -16.04 -1.20 8.25
C TYR A 27 -16.09 -0.51 9.61
N ARG A 28 -15.28 -0.96 10.54
CA ARG A 28 -15.16 -0.38 11.88
C ARG A 28 -13.94 0.52 11.99
N LYS A 29 -14.07 1.60 12.75
CA LYS A 29 -12.94 2.52 12.96
C LYS A 29 -11.84 1.84 13.76
N TYR A 30 -10.65 1.75 13.16
CA TYR A 30 -9.42 1.38 13.82
C TYR A 30 -8.72 2.61 14.38
N ARG A 31 -8.17 2.48 15.59
CA ARG A 31 -7.34 3.51 16.23
C ARG A 31 -6.04 2.89 16.67
N MET A 32 -4.95 3.60 16.46
CA MET A 32 -3.62 3.18 16.87
C MET A 32 -2.86 4.30 17.57
N GLY A 33 -1.81 3.93 18.32
CA GLY A 33 -0.85 4.88 18.86
C GLY A 33 -0.07 5.60 17.76
N ARG A 34 0.57 6.71 18.10
CA ARG A 34 1.50 7.40 17.19
C ARG A 34 2.83 6.70 17.06
N PHE A 35 3.16 5.89 18.05
CA PHE A 35 4.44 5.20 18.20
C PHE A 35 4.23 3.70 18.20
N GLU A 36 5.18 2.98 17.60
CA GLU A 36 5.28 1.53 17.63
C GLU A 36 6.73 1.16 17.95
N GLU A 37 6.98 -0.06 18.41
CA GLU A 37 8.34 -0.54 18.55
C GLU A 37 9.03 -0.61 17.18
N TYR A 38 10.25 -0.07 17.08
CA TYR A 38 11.01 -0.05 15.83
C TYR A 38 11.24 -1.45 15.25
N SER A 39 11.30 -2.47 16.09
CA SER A 39 11.43 -3.89 15.70
C SER A 39 10.38 -4.33 14.67
N LEU A 40 9.15 -3.83 14.76
CA LEU A 40 8.08 -4.11 13.80
C LEU A 40 8.48 -3.67 12.38
N TYR A 41 9.04 -2.48 12.25
CA TYR A 41 9.46 -1.93 10.96
C TYR A 41 10.78 -2.52 10.48
N ALA A 42 11.72 -2.79 11.39
CA ALA A 42 12.99 -3.43 11.07
C ALA A 42 12.82 -4.83 10.47
N ALA A 43 11.84 -5.60 10.98
CA ALA A 43 11.51 -6.92 10.46
C ALA A 43 10.77 -6.90 9.11
N ASN A 44 10.17 -5.77 8.74
CA ASN A 44 9.29 -5.63 7.57
C ASN A 44 9.75 -4.51 6.63
N LYS A 45 11.05 -4.30 6.47
CA LYS A 45 11.62 -3.20 5.65
C LYS A 45 11.13 -3.18 4.21
N SER A 46 10.92 -4.35 3.60
CA SER A 46 10.42 -4.46 2.22
C SER A 46 9.00 -3.91 2.03
N PHE A 47 8.25 -3.78 3.10
CA PHE A 47 6.88 -3.26 3.10
C PHE A 47 6.84 -1.72 3.20
N LEU A 48 7.92 -1.09 3.64
CA LEU A 48 7.96 0.35 3.84
C LEU A 48 8.19 1.09 2.52
N LEU A 49 7.48 2.19 2.33
CA LEU A 49 7.62 3.08 1.16
C LEU A 49 8.88 3.96 1.20
N GLY A 50 9.71 3.87 2.27
CA GLY A 50 10.92 4.65 2.45
C GLY A 50 11.90 3.96 3.38
N GLU A 51 13.19 4.31 3.28
CA GLU A 51 14.27 3.67 4.04
C GLU A 51 14.41 4.23 5.46
N ASN A 52 14.03 5.50 5.68
CA ASN A 52 14.24 6.21 6.92
C ASN A 52 12.95 6.34 7.73
N VAL A 53 12.96 5.74 8.92
CA VAL A 53 11.87 5.82 9.90
C VAL A 53 12.35 6.67 11.07
N PRO A 54 11.62 7.71 11.49
CA PRO A 54 11.97 8.50 12.66
C PRO A 54 11.92 7.64 13.92
N THR A 55 13.02 7.59 14.66
CA THR A 55 13.12 6.77 15.87
C THR A 55 13.47 7.62 17.08
N PHE A 56 13.11 7.14 18.27
CA PHE A 56 13.47 7.72 19.55
C PHE A 56 13.49 6.62 20.62
N THR A 57 14.11 6.90 21.75
CA THR A 57 14.12 5.99 22.90
C THR A 57 13.04 6.39 23.87
N ASP A 58 12.20 5.45 24.30
CA ASP A 58 11.18 5.70 25.32
C ASP A 58 11.79 5.75 26.75
N LEU A 59 10.94 5.97 27.74
CA LEU A 59 11.34 6.09 29.14
C LEU A 59 11.93 4.78 29.71
N ASP A 60 11.59 3.64 29.12
CA ASP A 60 12.07 2.31 29.51
C ASP A 60 13.31 1.86 28.70
N GLY A 61 13.86 2.74 27.86
CA GLY A 61 15.03 2.46 27.04
C GLY A 61 14.73 1.68 25.76
N ARG A 62 13.44 1.48 25.38
CA ARG A 62 13.07 0.78 24.15
C ARG A 62 13.17 1.70 22.95
N LEU A 63 13.65 1.17 21.82
CA LEU A 63 13.68 1.90 20.56
C LEU A 63 12.29 1.93 19.93
N MET A 64 11.70 3.10 19.90
CA MET A 64 10.39 3.38 19.32
C MET A 64 10.53 4.07 17.98
N ALA A 65 9.47 4.02 17.18
CA ALA A 65 9.37 4.69 15.90
C ALA A 65 8.06 5.47 15.78
N LEU A 66 8.12 6.62 15.12
CA LEU A 66 6.92 7.27 14.58
C LEU A 66 6.44 6.45 13.39
N LYS A 67 5.17 6.07 13.37
CA LYS A 67 4.62 5.17 12.35
C LYS A 67 4.75 5.72 10.93
N PRO A 68 5.45 5.03 10.02
CA PRO A 68 5.54 5.38 8.60
C PRO A 68 4.38 4.80 7.79
N ASP A 69 3.65 3.84 8.38
CA ASP A 69 2.59 3.04 7.75
C ASP A 69 1.54 2.63 8.78
N VAL A 70 0.30 2.41 8.33
CA VAL A 70 -0.82 1.99 9.18
C VAL A 70 -1.08 0.49 9.03
N THR A 71 -0.92 -0.06 7.84
CA THR A 71 -1.27 -1.43 7.50
C THR A 71 -0.51 -2.46 8.34
N LEU A 72 0.81 -2.26 8.56
CA LEU A 72 1.61 -3.15 9.42
C LEU A 72 1.11 -3.19 10.86
N SER A 73 0.69 -2.06 11.42
CA SER A 73 0.15 -2.01 12.76
C SER A 73 -1.21 -2.72 12.85
N ILE A 74 -2.07 -2.55 11.83
CA ILE A 74 -3.35 -3.26 11.75
C ILE A 74 -3.07 -4.76 11.65
N ALA A 75 -2.20 -5.20 10.75
CA ALA A 75 -1.86 -6.61 10.56
C ALA A 75 -1.32 -7.27 11.84
N LYS A 76 -0.46 -6.58 12.59
CA LYS A 76 0.07 -7.05 13.89
C LYS A 76 -1.05 -7.30 14.92
N ASN A 77 -2.07 -6.46 14.92
CA ASN A 77 -3.13 -6.47 15.93
C ASN A 77 -4.41 -7.19 15.49
N THR A 78 -4.49 -7.58 14.21
CA THR A 78 -5.63 -8.31 13.66
C THR A 78 -5.55 -9.79 14.05
N LYS A 79 -6.69 -10.32 14.49
CA LYS A 79 -6.88 -11.74 14.85
C LYS A 79 -7.67 -12.51 13.79
N ALA A 80 -7.91 -11.93 12.64
CA ALA A 80 -8.63 -12.56 11.55
C ALA A 80 -7.89 -13.80 11.04
N ASP A 81 -8.63 -14.82 10.71
CA ASP A 81 -8.15 -16.07 10.11
C ASP A 81 -8.72 -16.25 8.69
N LYS A 82 -8.51 -17.42 8.10
CA LYS A 82 -9.00 -17.72 6.75
C LYS A 82 -10.52 -17.76 6.63
N ASN A 83 -11.24 -17.86 7.75
CA ASN A 83 -12.71 -17.99 7.77
C ASN A 83 -13.40 -16.68 8.17
N THR A 84 -12.64 -15.70 8.66
CA THR A 84 -13.16 -14.42 9.14
C THR A 84 -12.48 -13.28 8.41
N CYS A 85 -13.27 -12.34 7.91
CA CYS A 85 -12.76 -11.12 7.28
C CYS A 85 -12.95 -9.94 8.26
N GLU A 86 -11.86 -9.40 8.76
CA GLU A 86 -11.88 -8.18 9.56
C GLU A 86 -11.81 -6.95 8.65
N LYS A 87 -12.85 -6.10 8.74
CA LYS A 87 -13.01 -4.88 7.95
C LYS A 87 -12.80 -3.66 8.83
N VAL A 88 -11.76 -2.90 8.59
CA VAL A 88 -11.45 -1.70 9.36
C VAL A 88 -11.15 -0.51 8.45
N TYR A 89 -11.47 0.70 8.91
CA TYR A 89 -11.01 1.93 8.30
C TYR A 89 -10.26 2.77 9.32
N TYR A 90 -9.37 3.61 8.86
CA TYR A 90 -8.58 4.48 9.71
C TYR A 90 -8.49 5.92 9.16
N LEU A 91 -8.27 6.84 10.07
CA LEU A 91 -7.85 8.22 9.80
C LEU A 91 -6.70 8.51 10.76
N GLU A 92 -5.49 8.44 10.25
CA GLU A 92 -4.28 8.45 11.05
C GLU A 92 -3.19 9.30 10.41
N SER A 93 -2.29 9.85 11.23
CA SER A 93 -1.08 10.49 10.76
C SER A 93 0.03 9.47 10.60
N VAL A 94 0.72 9.53 9.46
CA VAL A 94 1.96 8.79 9.20
C VAL A 94 3.12 9.76 9.00
N TYR A 95 4.33 9.31 9.29
CA TYR A 95 5.53 10.15 9.28
C TYR A 95 6.51 9.60 8.27
N ARG A 96 6.77 10.36 7.22
CA ARG A 96 7.63 9.93 6.11
C ARG A 96 8.66 10.99 5.76
N GLU A 97 9.84 10.55 5.37
CA GLU A 97 10.86 11.45 4.83
C GLU A 97 10.40 12.03 3.49
N SER A 98 10.56 13.34 3.35
CA SER A 98 10.42 14.02 2.07
C SER A 98 11.77 13.99 1.36
N LYS A 99 11.85 13.32 0.21
CA LYS A 99 13.07 13.24 -0.60
C LYS A 99 13.57 14.61 -1.09
N GLU A 100 12.65 15.56 -1.27
CA GLU A 100 12.98 16.91 -1.74
C GLU A 100 13.60 17.80 -0.67
N SER A 101 13.08 17.71 0.58
CA SER A 101 13.47 18.59 1.67
C SER A 101 14.36 17.92 2.72
N HIS A 102 14.60 16.60 2.63
CA HIS A 102 15.29 15.80 3.64
C HIS A 102 14.75 16.01 5.07
N THR A 103 13.44 16.26 5.17
CA THR A 103 12.75 16.46 6.44
C THR A 103 11.62 15.44 6.60
N TYR A 104 11.25 15.14 7.83
CA TYR A 104 10.07 14.32 8.08
C TYR A 104 8.80 15.16 7.96
N LYS A 105 7.81 14.61 7.25
CA LYS A 105 6.48 15.21 7.10
C LYS A 105 5.44 14.34 7.80
N GLU A 106 4.53 14.98 8.51
CA GLU A 106 3.30 14.37 8.98
C GLU A 106 2.27 14.41 7.84
N ILE A 107 1.75 13.24 7.48
CA ILE A 107 0.78 13.08 6.40
C ILE A 107 -0.48 12.47 7.01
N SER A 108 -1.59 13.19 6.93
CA SER A 108 -2.90 12.62 7.29
C SER A 108 -3.34 11.64 6.21
N GLN A 109 -3.58 10.40 6.60
CA GLN A 109 -3.95 9.30 5.70
C GLN A 109 -5.27 8.69 6.18
N MET A 110 -6.23 8.59 5.26
CA MET A 110 -7.46 7.83 5.46
C MET A 110 -7.47 6.63 4.52
N GLY A 111 -7.82 5.47 5.05
CA GLY A 111 -7.85 4.23 4.27
C GLY A 111 -8.72 3.19 4.92
N LEU A 112 -8.84 2.07 4.22
CA LEU A 112 -9.53 0.87 4.71
C LEU A 112 -8.66 -0.36 4.48
N GLU A 113 -8.84 -1.36 5.33
CA GLU A 113 -8.15 -2.64 5.27
C GLU A 113 -9.14 -3.78 5.47
N CYS A 114 -8.95 -4.84 4.68
CA CYS A 114 -9.62 -6.13 4.85
C CYS A 114 -8.57 -7.19 5.11
N MET A 115 -8.69 -7.92 6.19
CA MET A 115 -7.71 -8.94 6.58
C MET A 115 -8.39 -10.25 6.95
N GLY A 116 -7.74 -11.38 6.62
CA GLY A 116 -8.24 -12.72 6.88
C GLY A 116 -8.81 -13.40 5.65
N GLY A 117 -10.03 -13.92 5.72
CA GLY A 117 -10.72 -14.59 4.61
C GLY A 117 -11.15 -13.63 3.51
N VAL A 118 -10.20 -13.17 2.71
CA VAL A 118 -10.44 -12.28 1.56
C VAL A 118 -10.77 -13.12 0.33
N ASP A 119 -12.00 -13.01 -0.15
CA ASP A 119 -12.49 -13.62 -1.38
C ASP A 119 -12.69 -12.59 -2.50
N ASP A 120 -13.13 -13.05 -3.65
CA ASP A 120 -13.37 -12.20 -4.82
C ASP A 120 -14.45 -11.14 -4.54
N CYS A 121 -15.43 -11.44 -3.68
CA CYS A 121 -16.45 -10.47 -3.30
C CYS A 121 -15.87 -9.32 -2.46
N VAL A 122 -14.98 -9.64 -1.54
CA VAL A 122 -14.26 -8.64 -0.72
C VAL A 122 -13.34 -7.78 -1.61
N ILE A 123 -12.63 -8.41 -2.56
CA ILE A 123 -11.80 -7.67 -3.52
C ILE A 123 -12.65 -6.71 -4.36
N ALA A 124 -13.77 -7.18 -4.89
CA ALA A 124 -14.71 -6.36 -5.67
C ALA A 124 -15.28 -5.19 -4.82
N GLU A 125 -15.60 -5.44 -3.56
CA GLU A 125 -16.06 -4.42 -2.62
C GLU A 125 -15.01 -3.34 -2.39
N VAL A 126 -13.74 -3.73 -2.14
CA VAL A 126 -12.63 -2.78 -1.94
C VAL A 126 -12.42 -1.92 -3.18
N LEU A 127 -12.46 -2.52 -4.38
CA LEU A 127 -12.36 -1.78 -5.65
C LEU A 127 -13.53 -0.81 -5.83
N ALA A 128 -14.76 -1.23 -5.51
CA ALA A 128 -15.93 -0.36 -5.58
C ALA A 128 -15.83 0.80 -4.58
N LEU A 129 -15.33 0.55 -3.37
CA LEU A 129 -15.10 1.59 -2.37
C LEU A 129 -13.98 2.55 -2.80
N ALA A 130 -12.92 2.06 -3.43
CA ALA A 130 -11.89 2.92 -4.00
C ALA A 130 -12.45 3.87 -5.06
N LEU A 131 -13.25 3.35 -6.00
CA LEU A 131 -13.94 4.16 -7.02
C LEU A 131 -14.87 5.22 -6.40
N LYS A 132 -15.72 4.81 -5.44
CA LYS A 132 -16.63 5.73 -4.75
C LYS A 132 -15.88 6.80 -3.96
N SER A 133 -14.76 6.44 -3.32
CA SER A 133 -13.92 7.38 -2.59
C SER A 133 -13.28 8.40 -3.52
N LEU A 134 -12.77 7.98 -4.68
CA LEU A 134 -12.18 8.88 -5.67
C LEU A 134 -13.22 9.82 -6.28
N ALA A 135 -14.40 9.32 -6.59
CA ALA A 135 -15.50 10.11 -7.15
C ALA A 135 -15.98 11.23 -6.20
N ASP A 136 -15.73 11.11 -4.90
CA ASP A 136 -16.04 12.16 -3.93
C ASP A 136 -15.10 13.39 -4.02
N PHE A 137 -13.91 13.20 -4.59
CA PHE A 137 -12.89 14.24 -4.68
C PHE A 137 -12.77 14.84 -6.08
N GLU A 138 -12.89 14.00 -7.11
CA GLU A 138 -12.62 14.35 -8.49
C GLU A 138 -13.48 13.51 -9.42
N THR A 139 -13.92 14.11 -10.53
CA THR A 139 -14.73 13.43 -11.56
C THR A 139 -13.88 12.82 -12.68
N ASP A 140 -12.67 13.32 -12.86
CA ASP A 140 -11.73 12.85 -13.89
C ASP A 140 -10.55 12.14 -13.23
N TYR A 141 -10.67 10.82 -13.05
CA TYR A 141 -9.63 9.98 -12.46
C TYR A 141 -9.50 8.63 -13.18
N VAL A 142 -8.34 8.02 -13.04
CA VAL A 142 -8.03 6.68 -13.55
C VAL A 142 -7.63 5.78 -12.41
N LEU A 143 -8.42 4.73 -12.17
CA LEU A 143 -8.05 3.64 -11.25
C LEU A 143 -7.15 2.64 -11.98
N LYS A 144 -5.89 2.51 -11.56
CA LYS A 144 -4.95 1.53 -12.08
C LYS A 144 -4.88 0.35 -11.12
N ILE A 145 -5.15 -0.85 -11.63
CA ILE A 145 -5.13 -2.10 -10.88
C ILE A 145 -3.95 -2.92 -11.38
N SER A 146 -3.15 -3.47 -10.47
CA SER A 146 -2.09 -4.42 -10.77
C SER A 146 -2.42 -5.76 -10.13
N ASN A 147 -2.34 -6.84 -10.93
CA ASN A 147 -2.50 -8.21 -10.45
C ASN A 147 -1.16 -8.93 -10.58
N MET A 148 -0.61 -9.38 -9.46
CA MET A 148 0.67 -10.09 -9.44
C MET A 148 0.54 -11.51 -9.99
N ASP A 149 -0.62 -12.17 -9.90
CA ASP A 149 -0.83 -13.50 -10.45
C ASP A 149 -0.66 -13.50 -11.96
N PHE A 150 -1.08 -12.41 -12.64
CA PHE A 150 -0.81 -12.22 -14.06
C PHE A 150 0.70 -12.18 -14.36
N VAL A 151 1.45 -11.46 -13.53
CA VAL A 151 2.92 -11.36 -13.71
C VAL A 151 3.59 -12.69 -13.41
N VAL A 152 3.18 -13.37 -12.34
CA VAL A 152 3.70 -14.71 -11.98
C VAL A 152 3.40 -15.71 -13.08
N GLY A 153 2.16 -15.81 -13.54
CA GLY A 153 1.78 -16.71 -14.63
C GLY A 153 2.55 -16.42 -15.94
N LEU A 154 2.75 -15.14 -16.27
CA LEU A 154 3.60 -14.78 -17.41
C LEU A 154 5.05 -15.24 -17.22
N MET A 155 5.61 -15.12 -16.00
CA MET A 155 6.98 -15.57 -15.70
C MET A 155 7.12 -17.10 -15.75
N GLU A 156 6.06 -17.85 -15.45
CA GLU A 156 6.05 -19.31 -15.54
C GLU A 156 6.09 -19.80 -17.00
N GLU A 157 5.38 -19.12 -17.89
CA GLU A 157 5.35 -19.43 -19.32
C GLU A 157 6.62 -19.01 -20.08
N LEU A 158 7.42 -18.10 -19.53
CA LEU A 158 8.64 -17.66 -20.19
C LEU A 158 9.77 -18.70 -20.04
N PRO A 159 10.45 -19.08 -21.15
CA PRO A 159 11.58 -20.01 -21.11
C PRO A 159 12.85 -19.32 -20.60
N VAL A 160 12.83 -18.91 -19.33
CA VAL A 160 13.88 -18.12 -18.69
C VAL A 160 14.30 -18.76 -17.36
N ASN A 161 15.58 -18.62 -17.00
CA ASN A 161 16.10 -19.08 -15.72
C ASN A 161 15.74 -18.11 -14.56
N ALA A 162 16.04 -18.48 -13.31
CA ALA A 162 15.72 -17.71 -12.12
C ALA A 162 16.33 -16.29 -12.14
N ASP A 163 17.62 -16.16 -12.51
CA ASP A 163 18.30 -14.87 -12.56
C ASP A 163 17.65 -13.92 -13.59
N GLN A 164 17.20 -14.49 -14.71
CA GLN A 164 16.51 -13.73 -15.74
C GLN A 164 15.12 -13.28 -15.29
N LYS A 165 14.41 -14.13 -14.52
CA LYS A 165 13.12 -13.76 -13.91
C LYS A 165 13.29 -12.57 -12.98
N ASP A 166 14.31 -12.56 -12.12
CA ASP A 166 14.59 -11.47 -11.20
C ASP A 166 14.90 -10.17 -11.92
N ILE A 167 15.67 -10.24 -13.01
CA ILE A 167 15.95 -9.06 -13.84
C ILE A 167 14.64 -8.51 -14.44
N ILE A 168 13.79 -9.36 -15.00
CA ILE A 168 12.52 -8.97 -15.61
C ILE A 168 11.60 -8.34 -14.55
N LEU A 169 11.47 -8.95 -13.39
CA LEU A 169 10.68 -8.42 -12.29
C LEU A 169 11.20 -7.05 -11.82
N GLY A 170 12.53 -6.89 -11.76
CA GLY A 170 13.18 -5.61 -11.48
C GLY A 170 12.80 -4.53 -12.50
N LEU A 171 12.80 -4.85 -13.79
CA LEU A 171 12.42 -3.92 -14.87
C LEU A 171 10.93 -3.55 -14.82
N ILE A 172 10.05 -4.51 -14.51
CA ILE A 172 8.61 -4.24 -14.30
C ILE A 172 8.42 -3.26 -13.14
N ARG A 173 9.15 -3.46 -12.05
CA ARG A 173 9.10 -2.61 -10.85
C ARG A 173 9.55 -1.18 -11.13
N THR A 174 10.60 -1.00 -11.91
CA THR A 174 11.16 0.33 -12.25
C THR A 174 10.38 1.07 -13.33
N LYS A 175 9.50 0.36 -14.06
CA LYS A 175 8.71 0.89 -15.21
C LYS A 175 9.56 1.55 -16.29
N THR A 176 10.82 1.12 -16.47
CA THR A 176 11.77 1.73 -17.38
C THR A 176 11.72 1.04 -18.75
N ALA A 177 10.97 1.61 -19.70
CA ALA A 177 10.82 1.06 -21.05
C ALA A 177 12.16 0.99 -21.83
N ALA A 178 13.13 1.84 -21.52
CA ALA A 178 14.45 1.84 -22.15
C ALA A 178 15.25 0.58 -21.80
N ASP A 179 15.16 0.11 -20.56
CA ASP A 179 15.90 -1.06 -20.08
C ASP A 179 15.33 -2.36 -20.63
N TRP A 180 14.03 -2.40 -20.94
CA TRP A 180 13.40 -3.52 -21.64
C TRP A 180 14.00 -3.77 -23.03
N LYS A 181 14.27 -2.71 -23.80
CA LYS A 181 14.90 -2.80 -25.12
C LYS A 181 16.31 -3.37 -25.01
N ASN A 182 17.06 -2.99 -24.00
CA ASN A 182 18.40 -3.49 -23.76
C ASN A 182 18.38 -4.97 -23.34
N CYS A 183 17.48 -5.38 -22.46
CA CYS A 183 17.29 -6.78 -22.08
C CYS A 183 16.89 -7.67 -23.28
N ALA A 184 15.95 -7.21 -24.10
CA ALA A 184 15.55 -7.94 -25.31
C ALA A 184 16.69 -8.11 -26.33
N ARG A 185 17.59 -7.10 -26.45
CA ARG A 185 18.80 -7.20 -27.31
C ARG A 185 19.79 -8.23 -26.78
N ILE A 186 20.04 -8.28 -25.48
CA ILE A 186 20.92 -9.28 -24.85
C ILE A 186 20.36 -10.69 -25.07
N TRP A 187 19.05 -10.85 -25.04
CA TRP A 187 18.37 -12.14 -25.29
C TRP A 187 18.48 -12.60 -26.73
N HIS A 188 18.32 -11.71 -27.71
CA HIS A 188 18.49 -12.05 -29.11
C HIS A 188 19.95 -12.43 -29.44
N CYS A 189 20.94 -11.77 -28.87
CA CYS A 189 22.34 -12.15 -29.02
C CYS A 189 22.65 -13.55 -28.47
N ARG A 190 22.11 -13.94 -27.28
CA ARG A 190 22.35 -15.28 -26.73
C ARG A 190 21.68 -16.40 -27.54
N ARG A 191 20.50 -16.18 -28.15
CA ARG A 191 19.88 -17.18 -29.04
C ARG A 191 20.68 -17.41 -30.32
N ALA A 192 21.40 -16.41 -30.81
CA ALA A 192 22.28 -16.59 -31.99
C ALA A 192 23.55 -17.42 -31.67
N ILE A 193 24.05 -17.32 -30.41
CA ILE A 193 25.23 -18.07 -29.95
C ILE A 193 24.92 -19.55 -29.62
N GLN A 194 23.69 -19.89 -29.26
CA GLN A 194 23.28 -21.27 -28.96
C GLN A 194 22.83 -22.09 -30.19
N ARG A 195 22.82 -21.49 -31.37
CA ARG A 195 22.48 -22.15 -32.64
C ARG A 195 23.68 -22.48 -33.54
N ASN A 196 24.89 -22.24 -33.11
CA ASN A 196 26.14 -22.70 -33.65
C ASN A 196 26.81 -23.65 -32.66
#